data_6b6b807641489d34d68bb92bae4b63c2
#
_entry.id   6b6b807641489d34d68bb92bae4b63c2
#
_cell.length_a   1.000
_cell.length_b   1.000
_cell.length_c   1.000
_cell.angle_alpha   90.00
_cell.angle_beta   90.00
_cell.angle_gamma   90.00
#
_symmetry.space_group_name_H-M   'P 1'
#
loop_
_entity.id
_entity.type
_entity.pdbx_description
1 polymer ?
#
loop_
_entity_poly.entity_id
_entity_poly.type
_entity_poly.pdbx_seq_one_letter_code
_entity_poly.pdbx_strand_id
1 'polypeptide(L)'
;MEFSNFLSFGDNNVIDFTGLDGITVIESTPKNFGGKSTSSVDLLMFLFFNTTTKTKTNGEIFNRFTDKNDVSVRGEITIDGDDYVIERKTSRKMSKSGEYTVKNDLEFFKKAEDGSIVNLSGEQRRETEAFISSAIGTQEDFLSTILTTGYNLEELIESKPTARGQILTKFMGLESLKAKEEIAKEMYNDWSKKLVSNTYNKVSLESDNETHKESITNSESEIVKLTKE
;
A
#
# COMPACT_ATOMS: atom_id res chain seq x y z
N MET A 1 -23.84 3.02 5.24
CA MET A 1 -22.92 2.79 6.36
C MET A 1 -23.63 3.01 7.67
N GLU A 2 -23.43 2.12 8.64
CA GLU A 2 -24.00 2.18 9.98
C GLU A 2 -22.88 2.26 11.00
N PHE A 3 -22.99 3.10 12.03
CA PHE A 3 -21.95 3.23 13.04
C PHE A 3 -22.46 3.77 14.36
N SER A 4 -21.76 3.43 15.43
CA SER A 4 -22.09 3.83 16.79
C SER A 4 -20.84 4.15 17.60
N ASN A 5 -20.96 5.18 18.44
CA ASN A 5 -19.96 5.61 19.42
C ASN A 5 -18.57 5.95 18.82
N PHE A 6 -18.54 6.41 17.57
CA PHE A 6 -17.33 6.67 16.81
C PHE A 6 -16.96 8.16 16.84
N LEU A 7 -15.81 8.51 17.42
CA LEU A 7 -15.30 9.88 17.59
C LEU A 7 -16.32 10.82 18.25
N SER A 8 -16.91 11.76 17.50
CA SER A 8 -17.92 12.71 17.99
C SER A 8 -19.36 12.24 17.83
N PHE A 9 -19.57 11.09 17.21
CA PHE A 9 -20.91 10.55 16.96
C PHE A 9 -21.34 9.57 18.07
N GLY A 10 -22.58 9.69 18.52
CA GLY A 10 -23.20 8.79 19.47
C GLY A 10 -23.67 7.48 18.82
N ASP A 11 -24.85 7.02 19.24
CA ASP A 11 -25.40 5.73 18.81
C ASP A 11 -26.19 5.80 17.52
N ASN A 12 -26.27 4.65 16.84
CA ASN A 12 -27.22 4.37 15.77
C ASN A 12 -27.22 5.42 14.64
N ASN A 13 -26.03 5.79 14.17
CA ASN A 13 -25.90 6.66 13.04
C ASN A 13 -25.92 5.85 11.74
N VAL A 14 -26.59 6.39 10.73
CA VAL A 14 -26.68 5.82 9.38
C VAL A 14 -26.33 6.90 8.36
N ILE A 15 -25.46 6.54 7.40
CA ILE A 15 -25.19 7.36 6.23
C ILE A 15 -25.44 6.51 4.99
N ASP A 16 -26.35 6.99 4.15
CA ASP A 16 -26.64 6.38 2.86
C ASP A 16 -25.95 7.16 1.75
N PHE A 17 -25.05 6.52 1.04
CA PHE A 17 -24.33 7.08 -0.10
C PHE A 17 -24.95 6.67 -1.44
N THR A 18 -25.91 5.74 -1.46
CA THR A 18 -26.44 5.15 -2.69
C THR A 18 -27.26 6.12 -3.52
N GLY A 19 -27.84 7.14 -2.90
CA GLY A 19 -28.61 8.19 -3.57
C GLY A 19 -27.79 9.39 -4.05
N LEU A 20 -26.46 9.37 -3.88
CA LEU A 20 -25.59 10.47 -4.28
C LEU A 20 -25.19 10.33 -5.75
N ASP A 21 -25.45 11.37 -6.54
CA ASP A 21 -25.05 11.46 -7.94
C ASP A 21 -24.37 12.81 -8.21
N GLY A 22 -23.34 12.81 -9.08
CA GLY A 22 -22.59 14.00 -9.43
C GLY A 22 -21.81 14.58 -8.24
N ILE A 23 -21.79 15.92 -8.12
CA ILE A 23 -21.06 16.62 -7.07
C ILE A 23 -21.98 16.83 -5.86
N THR A 24 -21.63 16.24 -4.74
CA THR A 24 -22.34 16.38 -3.48
C THR A 24 -21.55 17.20 -2.47
N VAL A 25 -22.21 18.17 -1.81
CA VAL A 25 -21.62 19.00 -0.75
C VAL A 25 -22.16 18.54 0.60
N ILE A 26 -21.28 18.21 1.54
CA ILE A 26 -21.62 17.85 2.91
C ILE A 26 -21.53 19.07 3.81
N GLU A 27 -22.65 19.48 4.39
CA GLU A 27 -22.72 20.61 5.31
C GLU A 27 -23.18 20.17 6.71
N SER A 28 -22.86 20.95 7.72
CA SER A 28 -23.34 20.74 9.10
C SER A 28 -24.37 21.78 9.49
N THR A 29 -25.38 21.36 10.24
CA THR A 29 -26.35 22.26 10.86
C THR A 29 -26.29 22.10 12.38
N PRO A 30 -26.00 23.16 13.16
CA PRO A 30 -25.64 24.52 12.73
C PRO A 30 -24.32 24.58 11.96
N LYS A 31 -24.12 25.65 11.18
CA LYS A 31 -22.94 25.84 10.35
C LYS A 31 -21.64 25.69 11.16
N ASN A 32 -20.70 24.90 10.65
CA ASN A 32 -19.43 24.58 11.29
C ASN A 32 -19.50 23.80 12.61
N PHE A 33 -20.61 23.12 12.90
CA PHE A 33 -20.76 22.32 14.11
C PHE A 33 -19.77 21.15 14.21
N GLY A 34 -19.14 20.72 13.12
CA GLY A 34 -18.18 19.61 13.08
C GLY A 34 -18.79 18.30 12.58
N GLY A 35 -18.00 17.24 12.61
CA GLY A 35 -18.44 15.89 12.20
C GLY A 35 -18.31 15.59 10.69
N LYS A 36 -18.23 16.60 9.82
CA LYS A 36 -18.19 16.41 8.36
C LYS A 36 -17.06 15.48 7.92
N SER A 37 -15.83 15.76 8.30
CA SER A 37 -14.69 14.91 7.97
C SER A 37 -14.71 13.56 8.70
N THR A 38 -15.34 13.48 9.86
CA THR A 38 -15.54 12.18 10.52
C THR A 38 -16.49 11.29 9.73
N SER A 39 -17.59 11.82 9.22
CA SER A 39 -18.60 11.07 8.47
C SER A 39 -18.18 10.71 7.04
N SER A 40 -17.32 11.53 6.41
CA SER A 40 -16.90 11.34 5.01
C SER A 40 -15.50 10.77 4.83
N VAL A 41 -14.59 11.00 5.79
CA VAL A 41 -13.18 10.61 5.70
C VAL A 41 -12.83 9.54 6.73
N ASP A 42 -12.91 9.91 8.03
CA ASP A 42 -12.43 9.03 9.11
C ASP A 42 -13.19 7.72 9.18
N LEU A 43 -14.50 7.75 8.87
CA LEU A 43 -15.36 6.58 8.88
C LEU A 43 -14.94 5.56 7.81
N LEU A 44 -14.65 6.03 6.58
CA LEU A 44 -14.16 5.19 5.49
C LEU A 44 -12.75 4.66 5.78
N MET A 45 -11.87 5.53 6.27
CA MET A 45 -10.51 5.15 6.66
C MET A 45 -10.50 4.10 7.76
N PHE A 46 -11.37 4.24 8.74
CA PHE A 46 -11.49 3.24 9.80
C PHE A 46 -12.08 1.94 9.28
N LEU A 47 -13.13 2.00 8.47
CA LEU A 47 -13.77 0.80 7.92
C LEU A 47 -12.77 -0.03 7.10
N PHE A 48 -12.03 0.59 6.19
CA PHE A 48 -11.15 -0.13 5.26
C PHE A 48 -9.78 -0.45 5.88
N PHE A 49 -9.18 0.49 6.58
CA PHE A 49 -7.77 0.42 6.97
C PHE A 49 -7.53 0.45 8.49
N ASN A 50 -8.58 0.48 9.30
CA ASN A 50 -8.46 0.56 10.77
C ASN A 50 -7.65 1.78 11.26
N THR A 51 -7.73 2.89 10.53
CA THR A 51 -7.03 4.16 10.81
C THR A 51 -7.97 5.34 10.74
N THR A 52 -7.59 6.46 11.33
CA THR A 52 -8.32 7.74 11.19
C THR A 52 -7.31 8.86 10.99
N THR A 53 -7.77 10.01 10.47
CA THR A 53 -6.92 11.21 10.34
C THR A 53 -6.76 11.95 11.67
N LYS A 54 -7.60 11.66 12.67
CA LYS A 54 -7.72 12.42 13.94
C LYS A 54 -7.09 11.73 15.13
N THR A 55 -6.85 10.42 15.06
CA THR A 55 -6.32 9.65 16.19
C THR A 55 -5.09 8.86 15.79
N LYS A 56 -4.18 8.67 16.71
CA LYS A 56 -2.96 7.87 16.50
C LYS A 56 -3.16 6.40 16.87
N THR A 57 -4.11 6.13 17.74
CA THR A 57 -4.38 4.78 18.25
C THR A 57 -5.87 4.50 18.29
N ASN A 58 -6.24 3.22 18.18
CA ASN A 58 -7.64 2.80 18.30
C ASN A 58 -8.23 3.01 19.70
N GLY A 59 -7.42 3.31 20.71
CA GLY A 59 -7.89 3.70 22.02
C GLY A 59 -8.54 5.08 22.06
N GLU A 60 -8.32 5.91 21.05
CA GLU A 60 -8.82 7.28 20.97
C GLU A 60 -10.07 7.47 20.10
N ILE A 61 -10.54 6.40 19.43
CA ILE A 61 -11.69 6.48 18.52
C ILE A 61 -13.05 6.50 19.25
N PHE A 62 -13.08 6.16 20.53
CA PHE A 62 -14.28 6.13 21.35
C PHE A 62 -14.84 7.54 21.55
N ASN A 63 -16.15 7.66 21.55
CA ASN A 63 -16.82 8.92 21.83
C ASN A 63 -16.45 9.39 23.25
N ARG A 64 -15.96 10.62 23.36
CA ARG A 64 -15.53 11.22 24.62
C ARG A 64 -16.68 11.77 25.47
N PHE A 65 -17.87 11.84 24.89
CA PHE A 65 -19.06 12.37 25.54
C PHE A 65 -19.97 11.26 26.09
N THR A 66 -19.56 10.01 25.97
CA THR A 66 -20.28 8.84 26.50
C THR A 66 -19.32 7.93 27.27
N ASP A 67 -19.85 7.19 28.22
CA ASP A 67 -19.11 6.19 29.00
C ASP A 67 -19.05 4.82 28.31
N LYS A 68 -19.39 4.76 27.03
CA LYS A 68 -19.41 3.50 26.29
C LYS A 68 -18.02 3.01 25.97
N ASN A 69 -17.86 1.70 26.01
CA ASN A 69 -16.58 1.02 25.81
C ASN A 69 -16.57 0.17 24.52
N ASP A 70 -17.48 0.42 23.62
CA ASP A 70 -17.63 -0.24 22.34
C ASP A 70 -17.85 0.78 21.21
N VAL A 71 -17.24 0.51 20.08
CA VAL A 71 -17.43 1.22 18.80
C VAL A 71 -17.77 0.17 17.76
N SER A 72 -18.75 0.45 16.94
CA SER A 72 -19.08 -0.38 15.78
C SER A 72 -19.16 0.47 14.53
N VAL A 73 -18.61 -0.05 13.43
CA VAL A 73 -18.71 0.53 12.09
C VAL A 73 -18.98 -0.62 11.13
N ARG A 74 -20.07 -0.52 10.39
CA ARG A 74 -20.48 -1.47 9.36
C ARG A 74 -20.71 -0.73 8.04
N GLY A 75 -20.14 -1.22 6.97
CA GLY A 75 -20.31 -0.66 5.63
C GLY A 75 -20.66 -1.72 4.62
N GLU A 76 -21.53 -1.36 3.69
CA GLU A 76 -21.82 -2.13 2.49
C GLU A 76 -21.19 -1.42 1.30
N ILE A 77 -20.52 -2.17 0.43
CA ILE A 77 -19.79 -1.66 -0.72
C ILE A 77 -19.92 -2.61 -1.89
N THR A 78 -20.10 -2.07 -3.09
CA THR A 78 -20.08 -2.83 -4.35
C THR A 78 -18.73 -2.65 -5.03
N ILE A 79 -18.06 -3.74 -5.36
CA ILE A 79 -16.75 -3.76 -6.06
C ILE A 79 -16.87 -4.73 -7.22
N ASP A 80 -16.63 -4.26 -8.44
CA ASP A 80 -16.69 -5.04 -9.68
C ASP A 80 -18.01 -5.80 -9.88
N GLY A 81 -19.12 -5.24 -9.34
CA GLY A 81 -20.45 -5.82 -9.44
C GLY A 81 -20.81 -6.79 -8.31
N ASP A 82 -19.92 -7.09 -7.42
CA ASP A 82 -20.13 -7.90 -6.23
C ASP A 82 -20.36 -7.04 -4.98
N ASP A 83 -21.33 -7.41 -4.15
CA ASP A 83 -21.65 -6.71 -2.92
C ASP A 83 -20.94 -7.33 -1.72
N TYR A 84 -20.27 -6.49 -0.96
CA TYR A 84 -19.52 -6.86 0.24
C TYR A 84 -20.03 -6.11 1.47
N VAL A 85 -19.83 -6.72 2.62
CA VAL A 85 -20.08 -6.12 3.93
C VAL A 85 -18.81 -6.22 4.77
N ILE A 86 -18.38 -5.09 5.31
CA ILE A 86 -17.27 -5.02 6.26
C ILE A 86 -17.82 -4.55 7.58
N GLU A 87 -17.50 -5.27 8.65
CA GLU A 87 -17.89 -4.89 10.01
C GLU A 87 -16.68 -4.86 10.92
N ARG A 88 -16.42 -3.69 11.54
CA ARG A 88 -15.39 -3.50 12.56
C ARG A 88 -16.03 -3.19 13.90
N LYS A 89 -15.64 -3.95 14.91
CA LYS A 89 -16.00 -3.71 16.31
C LYS A 89 -14.75 -3.50 17.14
N THR A 90 -14.70 -2.41 17.87
CA THR A 90 -13.62 -2.11 18.80
C THR A 90 -14.17 -1.98 20.18
N SER A 91 -13.62 -2.73 21.11
CA SER A 91 -14.01 -2.65 22.53
C SER A 91 -12.79 -2.33 23.38
N ARG A 92 -13.00 -1.59 24.48
CA ARG A 92 -11.97 -1.31 25.48
C ARG A 92 -12.40 -1.82 26.84
N LYS A 93 -11.44 -2.35 27.59
CA LYS A 93 -11.65 -2.76 28.98
C LYS A 93 -10.58 -2.11 29.85
N MET A 94 -10.99 -1.54 30.98
CA MET A 94 -10.06 -1.02 31.95
C MET A 94 -9.45 -2.19 32.71
N SER A 95 -8.12 -2.24 32.77
CA SER A 95 -7.37 -3.21 33.56
C SER A 95 -7.40 -2.80 35.05
N LYS A 96 -6.99 -3.71 35.93
CA LYS A 96 -6.85 -3.41 37.38
C LYS A 96 -5.78 -2.32 37.65
N SER A 97 -4.86 -2.11 36.72
CA SER A 97 -3.82 -1.05 36.78
C SER A 97 -4.32 0.32 36.30
N GLY A 98 -5.57 0.44 35.85
CA GLY A 98 -6.13 1.70 35.32
C GLY A 98 -5.82 1.98 33.87
N GLU A 99 -5.19 1.05 33.14
CA GLU A 99 -4.92 1.16 31.71
C GLU A 99 -6.02 0.49 30.88
N TYR A 100 -6.34 1.06 29.71
CA TYR A 100 -7.28 0.46 28.79
C TYR A 100 -6.59 -0.55 27.87
N THR A 101 -7.15 -1.77 27.81
CA THR A 101 -6.83 -2.76 26.77
C THR A 101 -7.87 -2.66 25.68
N VAL A 102 -7.45 -2.55 24.45
CA VAL A 102 -8.32 -2.41 23.27
C VAL A 102 -8.32 -3.72 22.48
N LYS A 103 -9.52 -4.21 22.16
CA LYS A 103 -9.75 -5.37 21.29
C LYS A 103 -10.44 -4.90 20.03
N ASN A 104 -9.93 -5.34 18.87
CA ASN A 104 -10.50 -5.05 17.56
C ASN A 104 -10.93 -6.37 16.91
N ASP A 105 -12.19 -6.46 16.56
CA ASP A 105 -12.77 -7.56 15.78
C ASP A 105 -13.09 -7.03 14.37
N LEU A 106 -12.88 -7.86 13.34
CA LEU A 106 -13.10 -7.54 11.94
C LEU A 106 -13.78 -8.73 11.26
N GLU A 107 -14.88 -8.46 10.59
CA GLU A 107 -15.60 -9.43 9.79
C GLU A 107 -15.76 -8.90 8.36
N PHE A 108 -15.66 -9.80 7.38
CA PHE A 108 -15.77 -9.50 5.97
C PHE A 108 -16.67 -10.55 5.30
N PHE A 109 -17.69 -10.09 4.62
CA PHE A 109 -18.69 -10.94 3.99
C PHE A 109 -18.91 -10.53 2.54
N LYS A 110 -19.26 -11.51 1.70
CA LYS A 110 -19.81 -11.28 0.37
C LYS A 110 -21.31 -11.60 0.39
N LYS A 111 -22.12 -10.73 -0.18
CA LYS A 111 -23.54 -11.02 -0.47
C LYS A 111 -23.62 -11.75 -1.81
N ALA A 112 -24.22 -12.92 -1.85
CA ALA A 112 -24.50 -13.63 -3.08
C ALA A 112 -25.80 -13.10 -3.72
N GLU A 113 -25.99 -13.37 -5.01
CA GLU A 113 -27.18 -12.93 -5.77
C GLU A 113 -28.50 -13.48 -5.19
N ASP A 114 -28.46 -14.64 -4.53
CA ASP A 114 -29.61 -15.25 -3.85
C ASP A 114 -29.91 -14.62 -2.48
N GLY A 115 -29.13 -13.60 -2.07
CA GLY A 115 -29.24 -12.93 -0.78
C GLY A 115 -28.55 -13.65 0.38
N SER A 116 -27.91 -14.79 0.13
CA SER A 116 -27.09 -15.48 1.14
C SER A 116 -25.80 -14.69 1.43
N ILE A 117 -25.30 -14.83 2.65
CA ILE A 117 -24.07 -14.14 3.09
C ILE A 117 -22.98 -15.18 3.25
N VAL A 118 -21.90 -15.01 2.50
CA VAL A 118 -20.69 -15.86 2.56
C VAL A 118 -19.65 -15.14 3.41
N ASN A 119 -19.21 -15.79 4.48
CA ASN A 119 -18.14 -15.26 5.32
C ASN A 119 -16.79 -15.46 4.61
N LEU A 120 -16.09 -14.36 4.35
CA LEU A 120 -14.76 -14.31 3.75
C LEU A 120 -13.67 -13.95 4.78
N SER A 121 -14.02 -13.86 6.06
CA SER A 121 -13.04 -13.58 7.11
C SER A 121 -12.04 -14.73 7.22
N GLY A 122 -10.76 -14.40 7.29
CA GLY A 122 -9.71 -15.36 7.58
C GLY A 122 -9.73 -15.80 9.06
N GLU A 123 -8.93 -16.83 9.38
CA GLU A 123 -8.79 -17.28 10.78
C GLU A 123 -8.17 -16.19 11.67
N GLN A 124 -7.34 -15.33 11.09
CA GLN A 124 -6.72 -14.21 11.78
C GLN A 124 -7.17 -12.89 11.15
N ARG A 125 -7.30 -11.83 11.96
CA ARG A 125 -7.62 -10.48 11.49
C ARG A 125 -6.71 -10.01 10.36
N ARG A 126 -5.42 -10.34 10.41
CA ARG A 126 -4.45 -9.97 9.36
C ARG A 126 -4.79 -10.54 7.99
N GLU A 127 -5.34 -11.74 7.95
CA GLU A 127 -5.79 -12.37 6.69
C GLU A 127 -7.01 -11.65 6.13
N THR A 128 -7.97 -11.32 6.99
CA THR A 128 -9.14 -10.53 6.60
C THR A 128 -8.73 -9.14 6.08
N GLU A 129 -7.78 -8.47 6.75
CA GLU A 129 -7.24 -7.18 6.30
C GLU A 129 -6.54 -7.31 4.93
N ALA A 130 -5.84 -8.41 4.67
CA ALA A 130 -5.22 -8.67 3.38
C ALA A 130 -6.26 -8.88 2.26
N PHE A 131 -7.36 -9.57 2.54
CA PHE A 131 -8.47 -9.72 1.59
C PHE A 131 -9.13 -8.38 1.27
N ILE A 132 -9.40 -7.54 2.27
CA ILE A 132 -9.94 -6.19 2.07
C ILE A 132 -8.96 -5.35 1.23
N SER A 133 -7.67 -5.37 1.56
CA SER A 133 -6.65 -4.64 0.81
C SER A 133 -6.49 -5.13 -0.64
N SER A 134 -6.70 -6.41 -0.90
CA SER A 134 -6.68 -6.94 -2.27
C SER A 134 -7.87 -6.47 -3.11
N ALA A 135 -9.02 -6.20 -2.47
CA ALA A 135 -10.24 -5.75 -3.14
C ALA A 135 -10.30 -4.22 -3.32
N ILE A 136 -9.80 -3.45 -2.36
CA ILE A 136 -9.94 -1.98 -2.30
C ILE A 136 -8.63 -1.27 -2.68
N GLY A 137 -7.50 -1.94 -2.56
CA GLY A 137 -6.17 -1.35 -2.65
C GLY A 137 -5.58 -1.01 -1.29
N THR A 138 -4.39 -0.42 -1.30
CA THR A 138 -3.72 0.03 -0.08
C THR A 138 -4.31 1.35 0.43
N GLN A 139 -4.04 1.69 1.69
CA GLN A 139 -4.43 3.00 2.25
C GLN A 139 -3.84 4.16 1.45
N GLU A 140 -2.60 4.04 0.97
CA GLU A 140 -1.95 5.07 0.15
C GLU A 140 -2.64 5.24 -1.20
N ASP A 141 -3.03 4.13 -1.84
CA ASP A 141 -3.75 4.16 -3.12
C ASP A 141 -5.12 4.83 -2.94
N PHE A 142 -5.83 4.46 -1.88
CA PHE A 142 -7.13 5.02 -1.54
C PHE A 142 -7.06 6.53 -1.29
N LEU A 143 -6.07 7.00 -0.50
CA LEU A 143 -5.86 8.43 -0.23
C LEU A 143 -5.37 9.20 -1.46
N SER A 144 -4.72 8.54 -2.39
CA SER A 144 -4.20 9.18 -3.61
C SER A 144 -5.24 9.25 -4.73
N THR A 145 -6.19 8.29 -4.80
CA THR A 145 -7.09 8.13 -5.95
C THR A 145 -8.55 8.41 -5.62
N ILE A 146 -9.03 7.97 -4.46
CA ILE A 146 -10.45 8.00 -4.10
C ILE A 146 -10.75 9.11 -3.09
N LEU A 147 -9.92 9.24 -2.06
CA LEU A 147 -10.11 10.17 -0.97
C LEU A 147 -8.98 11.21 -0.92
N THR A 148 -9.13 12.30 -1.64
CA THR A 148 -8.13 13.38 -1.64
C THR A 148 -8.47 14.44 -0.61
N THR A 149 -7.51 14.80 0.22
CA THR A 149 -7.59 15.95 1.14
C THR A 149 -6.80 17.13 0.57
N GLY A 150 -7.12 18.35 1.03
CA GLY A 150 -6.35 19.55 0.66
C GLY A 150 -4.86 19.38 0.99
N TYR A 151 -4.53 18.71 2.11
CA TYR A 151 -3.16 18.40 2.52
C TYR A 151 -2.45 17.47 1.52
N ASN A 152 -3.09 16.42 1.04
CA ASN A 152 -2.50 15.51 0.06
C ASN A 152 -2.23 16.19 -1.28
N LEU A 153 -3.09 17.14 -1.68
CA LEU A 153 -2.88 17.95 -2.88
C LEU A 153 -1.70 18.94 -2.70
N GLU A 154 -1.60 19.57 -1.55
CA GLU A 154 -0.48 20.44 -1.21
C GLU A 154 0.85 19.67 -1.22
N GLU A 155 0.88 18.51 -0.59
CA GLU A 155 2.03 17.60 -0.59
C GLU A 155 2.43 17.18 -2.01
N LEU A 156 1.46 16.85 -2.87
CA LEU A 156 1.71 16.52 -4.27
C LEU A 156 2.34 17.70 -5.03
N ILE A 157 1.83 18.92 -4.82
CA ILE A 157 2.31 20.12 -5.50
C ILE A 157 3.72 20.50 -5.01
N GLU A 158 3.97 20.44 -3.71
CA GLU A 158 5.24 20.81 -3.08
C GLU A 158 6.32 19.73 -3.17
N SER A 159 5.94 18.49 -3.47
CA SER A 159 6.86 17.37 -3.59
C SER A 159 7.94 17.60 -4.64
N LYS A 160 9.14 17.07 -4.37
CA LYS A 160 10.22 17.05 -5.36
C LYS A 160 9.80 16.28 -6.62
N PRO A 161 10.37 16.61 -7.80
CA PRO A 161 9.99 15.97 -9.06
C PRO A 161 10.01 14.44 -9.03
N THR A 162 10.99 13.84 -8.33
CA THR A 162 11.11 12.37 -8.20
C THR A 162 9.96 11.76 -7.39
N ALA A 163 9.59 12.39 -6.26
CA ALA A 163 8.48 11.93 -5.43
C ALA A 163 7.14 12.10 -6.17
N ARG A 164 6.96 13.22 -6.85
CA ARG A 164 5.80 13.49 -7.70
C ARG A 164 5.67 12.46 -8.83
N GLY A 165 6.79 12.09 -9.46
CA GLY A 165 6.83 11.03 -10.47
C GLY A 165 6.38 9.67 -9.91
N GLN A 166 6.73 9.33 -8.67
CA GLN A 166 6.29 8.11 -8.01
C GLN A 166 4.77 8.10 -7.77
N ILE A 167 4.21 9.20 -7.28
CA ILE A 167 2.77 9.34 -7.08
C ILE A 167 2.03 9.19 -8.42
N LEU A 168 2.51 9.87 -9.48
CA LEU A 168 1.91 9.75 -10.81
C LEU A 168 2.01 8.33 -11.37
N THR A 169 3.11 7.61 -11.12
CA THR A 169 3.27 6.21 -11.52
C THR A 169 2.21 5.32 -10.87
N LYS A 170 1.89 5.56 -9.60
CA LYS A 170 0.79 4.89 -8.88
C LYS A 170 -0.56 5.20 -9.51
N PHE A 171 -0.87 6.49 -9.73
CA PHE A 171 -2.12 6.91 -10.38
C PHE A 171 -2.34 6.24 -11.75
N MET A 172 -1.27 6.01 -12.49
CA MET A 172 -1.33 5.39 -13.81
C MET A 172 -1.33 3.85 -13.76
N GLY A 173 -1.25 3.23 -12.58
CA GLY A 173 -1.16 1.78 -12.43
C GLY A 173 0.13 1.17 -13.01
N LEU A 174 1.20 1.97 -13.10
CA LEU A 174 2.47 1.55 -13.74
C LEU A 174 3.46 0.92 -12.75
N GLU A 175 3.05 0.64 -11.53
CA GLU A 175 3.92 0.06 -10.48
C GLU A 175 4.49 -1.29 -10.88
N SER A 176 3.70 -2.12 -11.58
CA SER A 176 4.16 -3.41 -12.10
C SER A 176 5.28 -3.26 -13.14
N LEU A 177 5.27 -2.18 -13.94
CA LEU A 177 6.33 -1.88 -14.89
C LEU A 177 7.59 -1.41 -14.17
N LYS A 178 7.45 -0.60 -13.12
CA LYS A 178 8.57 -0.16 -12.31
C LYS A 178 9.26 -1.33 -11.59
N ALA A 179 8.48 -2.26 -11.03
CA ALA A 179 9.01 -3.48 -10.43
C ALA A 179 9.81 -4.33 -11.44
N LYS A 180 9.31 -4.45 -12.67
CA LYS A 180 10.02 -5.13 -13.76
C LYS A 180 11.31 -4.41 -14.16
N GLU A 181 11.30 -3.08 -14.17
CA GLU A 181 12.49 -2.26 -14.43
C GLU A 181 13.58 -2.51 -13.37
N GLU A 182 13.22 -2.58 -12.10
CA GLU A 182 14.16 -2.86 -11.01
C GLU A 182 14.78 -4.25 -11.15
N ILE A 183 13.98 -5.28 -11.43
CA ILE A 183 14.47 -6.64 -11.70
C ILE A 183 15.44 -6.63 -12.90
N ALA A 184 15.08 -5.95 -13.98
CA ALA A 184 15.93 -5.85 -15.16
C ALA A 184 17.25 -5.14 -14.86
N LYS A 185 17.25 -4.10 -14.04
CA LYS A 185 18.48 -3.42 -13.56
C LYS A 185 19.36 -4.33 -12.71
N GLU A 186 18.78 -5.09 -11.81
CA GLU A 186 19.54 -6.06 -11.01
C GLU A 186 20.18 -7.12 -11.91
N MET A 187 19.42 -7.70 -12.81
CA MET A 187 19.94 -8.67 -13.79
C MET A 187 21.07 -8.08 -14.64
N TYR A 188 20.90 -6.87 -15.15
CA TYR A 188 21.92 -6.17 -15.92
C TYR A 188 23.21 -5.94 -15.09
N ASN A 189 23.07 -5.49 -13.85
CA ASN A 189 24.22 -5.27 -12.97
C ASN A 189 24.97 -6.57 -12.66
N ASP A 190 24.24 -7.66 -12.43
CA ASP A 190 24.85 -8.98 -12.19
C ASP A 190 25.60 -9.51 -13.42
N TRP A 191 25.01 -9.36 -14.60
CA TRP A 191 25.68 -9.73 -15.85
C TRP A 191 26.89 -8.83 -16.13
N SER A 192 26.78 -7.53 -15.88
CA SER A 192 27.91 -6.60 -16.05
C SER A 192 29.07 -6.95 -15.12
N LYS A 193 28.80 -7.29 -13.86
CA LYS A 193 29.81 -7.77 -12.91
C LYS A 193 30.48 -9.06 -13.40
N LYS A 194 29.70 -10.03 -13.87
CA LYS A 194 30.22 -11.29 -14.43
C LYS A 194 31.11 -11.05 -15.67
N LEU A 195 30.74 -10.11 -16.54
CA LEU A 195 31.53 -9.74 -17.70
C LEU A 195 32.87 -9.10 -17.29
N VAL A 196 32.87 -8.17 -16.33
CA VAL A 196 34.07 -7.52 -15.83
C VAL A 196 35.01 -8.49 -15.10
N SER A 197 34.42 -9.45 -14.34
CA SER A 197 35.18 -10.47 -13.63
C SER A 197 35.58 -11.68 -14.49
N ASN A 198 35.20 -11.68 -15.78
CA ASN A 198 35.52 -12.79 -16.67
C ASN A 198 37.01 -12.80 -17.02
N THR A 199 37.71 -13.80 -16.53
CA THR A 199 39.13 -14.05 -16.84
C THR A 199 39.38 -14.37 -18.32
N TYR A 200 38.36 -14.72 -19.07
CA TYR A 200 38.40 -14.99 -20.51
C TYR A 200 37.91 -13.80 -21.35
N ASN A 201 38.28 -12.59 -20.95
CA ASN A 201 37.99 -11.41 -21.76
C ASN A 201 38.73 -11.53 -23.12
N LYS A 202 37.96 -11.48 -24.20
CA LYS A 202 38.48 -11.63 -25.56
C LYS A 202 39.68 -10.72 -25.86
N VAL A 203 39.62 -9.46 -25.44
CA VAL A 203 40.69 -8.46 -25.66
C VAL A 203 41.96 -8.85 -24.94
N SER A 204 41.88 -9.35 -23.71
CA SER A 204 43.05 -9.84 -22.96
C SER A 204 43.65 -11.06 -23.62
N LEU A 205 42.83 -12.03 -24.02
CA LEU A 205 43.29 -13.24 -24.70
C LEU A 205 43.91 -12.95 -26.07
N GLU A 206 43.41 -12.00 -26.83
CA GLU A 206 43.99 -11.56 -28.09
C GLU A 206 45.34 -10.90 -27.87
N SER A 207 45.49 -10.04 -26.84
CA SER A 207 46.77 -9.43 -26.47
C SER A 207 47.80 -10.49 -26.03
N ASP A 208 47.38 -11.45 -25.18
CA ASP A 208 48.26 -12.53 -24.73
C ASP A 208 48.70 -13.42 -25.89
N ASN A 209 47.82 -13.70 -26.83
CA ASN A 209 48.13 -14.46 -28.05
C ASN A 209 49.15 -13.74 -28.95
N GLU A 210 49.05 -12.43 -29.12
CA GLU A 210 50.04 -11.66 -29.89
C GLU A 210 51.40 -11.69 -29.19
N THR A 211 51.46 -11.50 -27.88
CA THR A 211 52.67 -11.57 -27.09
C THR A 211 53.36 -12.96 -27.22
N HIS A 212 52.54 -14.02 -27.15
CA HIS A 212 53.05 -15.38 -27.33
C HIS A 212 53.57 -15.64 -28.75
N LYS A 213 52.92 -15.15 -29.81
CA LYS A 213 53.40 -15.25 -31.19
C LYS A 213 54.73 -14.56 -31.37
N GLU A 214 54.91 -13.34 -30.85
CA GLU A 214 56.18 -12.62 -30.88
C GLU A 214 57.29 -13.39 -30.16
N SER A 215 56.99 -13.96 -29.00
CA SER A 215 57.95 -14.79 -28.26
C SER A 215 58.37 -16.04 -29.02
N ILE A 216 57.42 -16.72 -29.67
CA ILE A 216 57.71 -17.89 -30.54
C ILE A 216 58.59 -17.48 -31.70
N THR A 217 58.31 -16.41 -32.42
CA THR A 217 59.11 -15.91 -33.55
C THR A 217 60.55 -15.56 -33.14
N ASN A 218 60.68 -14.92 -31.98
CA ASN A 218 62.02 -14.59 -31.43
C ASN A 218 62.79 -15.85 -31.09
N SER A 219 62.19 -16.83 -30.42
CA SER A 219 62.83 -18.09 -30.08
C SER A 219 63.24 -18.90 -31.33
N GLU A 220 62.35 -18.95 -32.34
CA GLU A 220 62.65 -19.59 -33.61
C GLU A 220 63.86 -18.93 -34.31
N SER A 221 63.98 -17.59 -34.30
CA SER A 221 65.09 -16.86 -34.86
C SER A 221 66.35 -17.12 -34.12
N GLU A 222 66.31 -17.31 -32.82
CA GLU A 222 67.45 -17.63 -31.96
C GLU A 222 67.98 -19.05 -32.21
N ILE A 223 67.04 -20.01 -32.33
CA ILE A 223 67.36 -21.39 -32.70
C ILE A 223 68.07 -21.45 -34.07
N VAL A 224 67.59 -20.70 -35.06
CA VAL A 224 68.24 -20.65 -36.40
C VAL A 224 69.64 -20.08 -36.35
N LYS A 225 69.94 -19.10 -35.48
CA LYS A 225 71.24 -18.55 -35.26
C LYS A 225 72.22 -19.59 -34.64
N LEU A 226 71.71 -20.23 -33.55
CA LEU A 226 72.52 -21.24 -32.84
C LEU A 226 72.83 -22.53 -33.68
N THR A 227 71.98 -22.82 -34.66
CA THR A 227 72.11 -23.99 -35.53
C THR A 227 73.07 -23.72 -36.68
N LYS A 228 73.46 -22.46 -36.95
CA LYS A 228 74.40 -22.04 -37.97
C LYS A 228 75.85 -21.80 -37.46
N GLU A 229 76.02 -21.81 -36.16
CA GLU A 229 77.33 -21.89 -35.49
C GLU A 229 77.74 -23.36 -35.32
#